data_b238cb7d847d978d8b1168ecb4aee846
#
_entry.id   b238cb7d847d978d8b1168ecb4aee846
#
_cell.length_a   1.000
_cell.length_b   1.000
_cell.length_c   1.000
_cell.angle_alpha   90.00
_cell.angle_beta   90.00
_cell.angle_gamma   90.00
#
_symmetry.space_group_name_H-M   'P 1'
#
loop_
_entity.id
_entity.type
_entity.pdbx_description
1 polymer ?
#
loop_
_entity_poly.entity_id
_entity_poly.type
_entity_poly.pdbx_seq_one_letter_code
_entity_poly.pdbx_strand_id
1 'polypeptide(L)'
;GCHAVGWDRNGPEFGDLAVGDNFQKHSYPFGIMVNAEGKRFVDEGADFRNYTYAKYGHIILNQPDQFAWQVFDQKVLKLLRDEYRIREVTKVTGDTLEKLAEKLEGVNQQGFLDEVKDFNQAVRTDITFNPTILDGRCTEKLKIQKSNWANTIDEGPFEAYQVTCGITFTFGGLRIQPNTAQVL
;
A
#
# COMPACT_ATOMS: atom_id res chain seq x y z
N GLY A 1 10.36 4.28 -19.24
CA GLY A 1 9.87 3.75 -17.99
C GLY A 1 9.50 4.86 -17.01
N CYS A 2 8.81 4.49 -15.92
CA CYS A 2 8.44 5.41 -14.86
C CYS A 2 8.39 4.67 -13.51
N HIS A 3 8.54 5.42 -12.43
CA HIS A 3 8.20 4.99 -11.09
C HIS A 3 6.70 5.15 -10.89
N ALA A 4 5.97 4.04 -10.90
CA ALA A 4 4.53 3.98 -10.68
C ALA A 4 4.26 3.52 -9.24
N VAL A 5 3.75 4.43 -8.42
CA VAL A 5 3.62 4.26 -6.97
C VAL A 5 2.15 4.20 -6.54
N GLY A 6 1.89 3.68 -5.36
CA GLY A 6 0.60 3.86 -4.71
C GLY A 6 0.38 5.33 -4.37
N TRP A 7 -0.63 5.95 -4.97
CA TRP A 7 -0.97 7.36 -4.86
C TRP A 7 -2.32 7.52 -4.20
N ASP A 8 -2.45 8.46 -3.29
CA ASP A 8 -3.72 8.74 -2.61
C ASP A 8 -4.83 9.01 -3.64
N ARG A 9 -6.00 8.41 -3.42
CA ARG A 9 -7.13 8.52 -4.35
C ARG A 9 -7.59 9.96 -4.57
N ASN A 10 -7.50 10.82 -3.56
CA ASN A 10 -7.83 12.26 -3.63
C ASN A 10 -6.64 13.12 -4.05
N GLY A 11 -5.49 12.53 -4.34
CA GLY A 11 -4.34 13.26 -4.82
C GLY A 11 -4.64 13.93 -6.17
N PRO A 12 -4.08 15.12 -6.43
CA PRO A 12 -4.27 15.81 -7.70
C PRO A 12 -3.70 14.99 -8.86
N GLU A 13 -4.30 15.11 -10.05
CA GLU A 13 -3.82 14.41 -11.26
C GLU A 13 -2.44 14.87 -11.69
N PHE A 14 -2.06 16.07 -11.34
CA PHE A 14 -0.75 16.69 -11.63
C PHE A 14 -0.28 17.50 -10.43
N GLY A 15 1.01 17.82 -10.40
CA GLY A 15 1.59 18.61 -9.32
C GLY A 15 0.88 19.96 -9.15
N ASP A 16 0.45 20.25 -7.92
CA ASP A 16 -0.18 21.50 -7.53
C ASP A 16 0.51 22.06 -6.29
N LEU A 17 1.22 23.16 -6.44
CA LEU A 17 1.96 23.81 -5.34
C LEU A 17 1.06 24.34 -4.22
N ALA A 18 -0.21 24.63 -4.52
CA ALA A 18 -1.16 25.10 -3.51
C ALA A 18 -1.65 23.96 -2.59
N VAL A 19 -1.73 22.75 -3.13
CA VAL A 19 -2.10 21.52 -2.41
C VAL A 19 -0.87 20.86 -1.78
N GLY A 20 0.30 20.99 -2.41
CA GLY A 20 1.56 20.38 -2.01
C GLY A 20 1.77 18.99 -2.64
N ASP A 21 2.56 18.18 -1.97
CA ASP A 21 2.87 16.80 -2.37
C ASP A 21 2.52 15.80 -1.24
N ASN A 22 3.28 14.72 -1.09
CA ASN A 22 3.07 13.68 -0.07
C ASN A 22 1.81 12.82 -0.27
N PHE A 23 1.31 12.73 -1.49
CA PHE A 23 0.21 11.83 -1.83
C PHE A 23 0.63 10.37 -2.04
N GLN A 24 1.92 10.09 -2.20
CA GLN A 24 2.44 8.73 -2.26
C GLN A 24 2.26 8.01 -0.91
N LYS A 25 1.85 6.74 -0.97
CA LYS A 25 1.54 5.92 0.22
C LYS A 25 2.49 4.73 0.30
N HIS A 26 3.57 4.87 1.07
CA HIS A 26 4.70 3.93 1.09
C HIS A 26 4.84 3.11 2.37
N SER A 27 3.89 3.19 3.32
CA SER A 27 3.93 2.37 4.55
C SER A 27 3.25 1.01 4.43
N TYR A 28 2.84 0.60 3.22
CA TYR A 28 2.20 -0.69 2.95
C TYR A 28 2.94 -1.90 3.52
N PRO A 29 4.29 -1.92 3.74
CA PRO A 29 4.94 -3.07 4.37
C PRO A 29 4.40 -3.40 5.75
N PHE A 30 3.82 -2.44 6.48
CA PHE A 30 3.31 -2.64 7.82
C PHE A 30 1.84 -3.04 7.89
N GLY A 31 1.15 -3.06 6.75
CA GLY A 31 -0.25 -3.46 6.63
C GLY A 31 -0.47 -4.50 5.54
N ILE A 32 -1.68 -4.53 5.02
CA ILE A 32 -2.06 -5.30 3.84
C ILE A 32 -2.67 -4.40 2.78
N MET A 33 -2.62 -4.82 1.52
CA MET A 33 -3.32 -4.15 0.42
C MET A 33 -4.40 -5.06 -0.14
N VAL A 34 -5.64 -4.55 -0.19
CA VAL A 34 -6.79 -5.27 -0.75
C VAL A 34 -7.40 -4.52 -1.94
N ASN A 35 -7.83 -5.28 -2.94
CA ASN A 35 -8.50 -4.77 -4.14
C ASN A 35 -10.04 -4.70 -3.97
N ALA A 36 -10.76 -4.37 -5.04
CA ALA A 36 -12.22 -4.29 -5.04
C ALA A 36 -12.93 -5.61 -4.66
N GLU A 37 -12.28 -6.76 -4.88
CA GLU A 37 -12.79 -8.07 -4.46
C GLU A 37 -12.56 -8.35 -2.95
N GLY A 38 -11.92 -7.44 -2.23
CA GLY A 38 -11.49 -7.61 -0.85
C GLY A 38 -10.29 -8.55 -0.69
N LYS A 39 -9.52 -8.78 -1.76
CA LYS A 39 -8.42 -9.75 -1.79
C LYS A 39 -7.05 -9.09 -1.84
N ARG A 40 -6.09 -9.66 -1.10
CA ARG A 40 -4.67 -9.33 -1.25
C ARG A 40 -4.17 -9.77 -2.63
N PHE A 41 -3.28 -8.98 -3.22
CA PHE A 41 -2.78 -9.17 -4.57
C PHE A 41 -1.27 -9.03 -4.72
N VAL A 42 -0.56 -8.69 -3.63
CA VAL A 42 0.91 -8.55 -3.59
C VAL A 42 1.47 -9.09 -2.29
N ASP A 43 2.78 -9.33 -2.26
CA ASP A 43 3.57 -9.47 -1.05
C ASP A 43 4.02 -8.07 -0.59
N GLU A 44 3.30 -7.48 0.35
CA GLU A 44 3.60 -6.13 0.85
C GLU A 44 4.93 -6.09 1.61
N GLY A 45 5.38 -7.24 2.10
CA GLY A 45 6.63 -7.42 2.84
C GLY A 45 7.78 -8.00 2.03
N ALA A 46 7.72 -8.00 0.70
CA ALA A 46 8.74 -8.62 -0.16
C ALA A 46 10.14 -8.06 0.06
N ASP A 47 10.26 -6.77 0.37
CA ASP A 47 11.52 -6.08 0.65
C ASP A 47 11.23 -4.72 1.29
N PHE A 48 12.29 -4.00 1.69
CA PHE A 48 12.17 -2.58 2.06
C PHE A 48 11.47 -1.81 0.94
N ARG A 49 10.60 -0.85 1.32
CA ARG A 49 9.83 -0.06 0.37
C ARG A 49 10.66 0.54 -0.77
N ASN A 50 11.91 0.91 -0.49
CA ASN A 50 12.82 1.50 -1.48
C ASN A 50 13.04 0.60 -2.71
N TYR A 51 12.88 -0.72 -2.54
CA TYR A 51 13.06 -1.70 -3.61
C TYR A 51 11.74 -2.17 -4.24
N THR A 52 10.59 -1.77 -3.66
CA THR A 52 9.27 -2.27 -4.10
C THR A 52 8.32 -1.17 -4.56
N TYR A 53 8.42 0.06 -4.00
CA TYR A 53 7.44 1.13 -4.24
C TYR A 53 7.22 1.47 -5.71
N ALA A 54 8.29 1.46 -6.51
CA ALA A 54 8.26 1.90 -7.90
C ALA A 54 7.51 0.94 -8.86
N LYS A 55 7.18 -0.27 -8.40
CA LYS A 55 6.42 -1.28 -9.17
C LYS A 55 4.97 -1.42 -8.71
N TYR A 56 4.66 -1.03 -7.47
CA TYR A 56 3.36 -1.34 -6.89
C TYR A 56 2.23 -0.47 -7.45
N GLY A 57 2.53 0.73 -7.95
CA GLY A 57 1.55 1.52 -8.69
C GLY A 57 1.04 0.80 -9.93
N HIS A 58 1.93 0.16 -10.72
CA HIS A 58 1.54 -0.66 -11.87
C HIS A 58 0.68 -1.86 -11.47
N ILE A 59 0.99 -2.48 -10.33
CA ILE A 59 0.21 -3.62 -9.84
C ILE A 59 -1.19 -3.16 -9.41
N ILE A 60 -1.31 -2.00 -8.76
CA ILE A 60 -2.59 -1.39 -8.40
C ILE A 60 -3.39 -1.03 -9.65
N LEU A 61 -2.76 -0.46 -10.67
CA LEU A 61 -3.40 -0.12 -11.95
C LEU A 61 -4.05 -1.33 -12.65
N ASN A 62 -3.50 -2.54 -12.41
CA ASN A 62 -4.02 -3.78 -12.97
C ASN A 62 -5.08 -4.48 -12.08
N GLN A 63 -5.43 -3.88 -10.93
CA GLN A 63 -6.51 -4.40 -10.09
C GLN A 63 -7.87 -3.95 -10.63
N PRO A 64 -8.97 -4.68 -10.30
CA PRO A 64 -10.32 -4.22 -10.62
C PRO A 64 -10.53 -2.76 -10.16
N ASP A 65 -11.14 -1.95 -11.03
CA ASP A 65 -11.42 -0.52 -10.84
C ASP A 65 -10.17 0.35 -10.56
N GLN A 66 -8.95 -0.22 -10.75
CA GLN A 66 -7.66 0.48 -10.69
C GLN A 66 -7.37 1.16 -9.34
N PHE A 67 -7.87 0.60 -8.26
CA PHE A 67 -7.60 1.06 -6.90
C PHE A 67 -7.31 -0.10 -5.94
N ALA A 68 -6.81 0.26 -4.76
CA ALA A 68 -6.67 -0.63 -3.62
C ALA A 68 -6.87 0.15 -2.32
N TRP A 69 -7.06 -0.57 -1.23
CA TRP A 69 -7.02 -0.01 0.12
C TRP A 69 -5.83 -0.60 0.87
N GLN A 70 -5.02 0.27 1.47
CA GLN A 70 -3.98 -0.10 2.43
C GLN A 70 -4.61 -0.11 3.82
N VAL A 71 -4.60 -1.25 4.48
CA VAL A 71 -5.26 -1.45 5.79
C VAL A 71 -4.22 -1.67 6.87
N PHE A 72 -4.37 -0.96 7.99
CA PHE A 72 -3.44 -0.97 9.11
C PHE A 72 -4.16 -1.23 10.44
N ASP A 73 -3.50 -2.01 11.27
CA ASP A 73 -3.86 -2.26 12.66
C ASP A 73 -3.29 -1.16 13.57
N GLN A 74 -3.91 -0.94 14.72
CA GLN A 74 -3.47 0.07 15.71
C GLN A 74 -2.00 -0.10 16.10
N LYS A 75 -1.50 -1.33 16.19
CA LYS A 75 -0.13 -1.64 16.60
C LYS A 75 0.94 -0.95 15.74
N VAL A 76 0.63 -0.64 14.48
CA VAL A 76 1.58 -0.08 13.51
C VAL A 76 1.31 1.37 13.12
N LEU A 77 0.21 1.98 13.56
CA LEU A 77 -0.16 3.34 13.14
C LEU A 77 0.94 4.38 13.40
N LYS A 78 1.69 4.24 14.51
CA LYS A 78 2.81 5.13 14.83
C LYS A 78 4.01 4.99 13.90
N LEU A 79 4.10 3.89 13.15
CA LEU A 79 5.16 3.63 12.18
C LEU A 79 4.83 4.18 10.79
N LEU A 80 3.57 4.60 10.55
CA LEU A 80 3.18 5.18 9.28
C LEU A 80 3.92 6.51 9.08
N ARG A 81 4.34 6.73 7.84
CA ARG A 81 5.05 7.94 7.41
C ARG A 81 4.12 9.16 7.45
N ASP A 82 4.69 10.36 7.41
CA ASP A 82 3.95 11.63 7.49
C ASP A 82 2.95 11.82 6.33
N GLU A 83 3.19 11.21 5.18
CA GLU A 83 2.28 11.20 4.04
C GLU A 83 0.89 10.60 4.34
N TYR A 84 0.74 9.86 5.43
CA TYR A 84 -0.56 9.34 5.92
C TYR A 84 -1.30 10.32 6.84
N ARG A 85 -0.68 11.46 7.18
CA ARG A 85 -1.23 12.47 8.10
C ARG A 85 -1.51 13.81 7.43
N ILE A 86 -1.43 13.86 6.09
CA ILE A 86 -1.76 15.06 5.33
C ILE A 86 -3.26 15.36 5.41
N ARG A 87 -3.63 16.64 5.24
CA ARG A 87 -5.02 17.09 5.37
C ARG A 87 -5.96 16.45 4.35
N GLU A 88 -5.49 16.26 3.11
CA GLU A 88 -6.29 15.79 1.97
C GLU A 88 -6.27 14.26 1.81
N VAL A 89 -5.84 13.51 2.83
CA VAL A 89 -5.71 12.05 2.74
C VAL A 89 -7.08 11.36 2.62
N THR A 90 -7.17 10.38 1.73
CA THR A 90 -8.34 9.49 1.62
C THR A 90 -8.26 8.42 2.70
N LYS A 91 -8.81 8.70 3.88
CA LYS A 91 -8.76 7.81 5.04
C LYS A 91 -10.13 7.47 5.56
N VAL A 92 -10.32 6.21 5.94
CA VAL A 92 -11.45 5.73 6.75
C VAL A 92 -10.94 5.01 7.99
N THR A 93 -11.76 5.00 9.04
CA THR A 93 -11.44 4.35 10.33
C THR A 93 -12.60 3.50 10.81
N GLY A 94 -12.29 2.41 11.50
CA GLY A 94 -13.28 1.55 12.14
C GLY A 94 -12.76 1.00 13.48
N ASP A 95 -13.62 0.97 14.49
CA ASP A 95 -13.27 0.36 15.78
C ASP A 95 -13.22 -1.17 15.70
N THR A 96 -13.96 -1.74 14.76
CA THR A 96 -13.93 -3.16 14.39
C THR A 96 -13.70 -3.34 12.90
N LEU A 97 -13.31 -4.53 12.48
CA LEU A 97 -13.11 -4.86 11.06
C LEU A 97 -14.40 -4.76 10.25
N GLU A 98 -15.53 -5.12 10.84
CA GLU A 98 -16.85 -5.01 10.21
C GLU A 98 -17.20 -3.54 9.95
N LYS A 99 -17.02 -2.66 10.94
CA LYS A 99 -17.24 -1.21 10.78
C LYS A 99 -16.27 -0.57 9.80
N LEU A 100 -15.05 -1.09 9.71
CA LEU A 100 -14.10 -0.66 8.68
C LEU A 100 -14.60 -1.10 7.30
N ALA A 101 -14.98 -2.38 7.15
CA ALA A 101 -15.45 -2.98 5.90
C ALA A 101 -16.62 -2.20 5.28
N GLU A 102 -17.57 -1.72 6.10
CA GLU A 102 -18.70 -0.87 5.67
C GLU A 102 -18.26 0.45 5.02
N LYS A 103 -17.06 0.93 5.35
CA LYS A 103 -16.50 2.21 4.87
C LYS A 103 -15.49 2.06 3.73
N LEU A 104 -15.09 0.84 3.40
CA LEU A 104 -14.19 0.58 2.28
C LEU A 104 -14.96 0.69 0.96
N GLU A 105 -15.06 1.92 0.44
CA GLU A 105 -15.78 2.20 -0.79
C GLU A 105 -15.26 1.33 -1.95
N GLY A 106 -16.18 0.68 -2.67
CA GLY A 106 -15.88 -0.15 -3.83
C GLY A 106 -15.32 -1.54 -3.50
N VAL A 107 -15.25 -1.95 -2.22
CA VAL A 107 -14.71 -3.25 -1.81
C VAL A 107 -15.82 -4.23 -1.44
N ASN A 108 -15.66 -5.49 -1.84
CA ASN A 108 -16.48 -6.59 -1.36
C ASN A 108 -16.21 -6.80 0.14
N GLN A 109 -17.18 -6.42 0.98
CA GLN A 109 -17.04 -6.45 2.46
C GLN A 109 -16.77 -7.85 2.98
N GLN A 110 -17.53 -8.86 2.52
CA GLN A 110 -17.34 -10.24 2.96
C GLN A 110 -15.99 -10.79 2.49
N GLY A 111 -15.62 -10.50 1.24
CA GLY A 111 -14.30 -10.85 0.70
C GLY A 111 -13.15 -10.30 1.52
N PHE A 112 -13.27 -9.04 1.99
CA PHE A 112 -12.30 -8.41 2.88
C PHE A 112 -12.22 -9.07 4.25
N LEU A 113 -13.36 -9.33 4.90
CA LEU A 113 -13.39 -9.97 6.22
C LEU A 113 -12.81 -11.38 6.18
N ASP A 114 -13.14 -12.15 5.15
CA ASP A 114 -12.58 -13.50 4.93
C ASP A 114 -11.05 -13.43 4.71
N GLU A 115 -10.58 -12.49 3.89
CA GLU A 115 -9.15 -12.31 3.61
C GLU A 115 -8.36 -11.95 4.87
N VAL A 116 -8.86 -11.01 5.70
CA VAL A 116 -8.21 -10.64 6.97
C VAL A 116 -8.19 -11.82 7.95
N LYS A 117 -9.27 -12.59 8.03
CA LYS A 117 -9.34 -13.80 8.86
C LYS A 117 -8.29 -14.82 8.44
N ASP A 118 -8.21 -15.13 7.15
CA ASP A 118 -7.24 -16.09 6.61
C ASP A 118 -5.81 -15.58 6.80
N PHE A 119 -5.59 -14.29 6.57
CA PHE A 119 -4.30 -13.64 6.81
C PHE A 119 -3.86 -13.77 8.27
N ASN A 120 -4.74 -13.43 9.22
CA ASN A 120 -4.42 -13.49 10.65
C ASN A 120 -4.07 -14.91 11.12
N GLN A 121 -4.77 -15.93 10.60
CA GLN A 121 -4.46 -17.33 10.90
C GLN A 121 -3.12 -17.80 10.34
N ALA A 122 -2.65 -17.17 9.28
CA ALA A 122 -1.42 -17.53 8.57
C ALA A 122 -0.17 -16.85 9.13
N VAL A 123 -0.31 -15.82 9.97
CA VAL A 123 0.83 -15.04 10.50
C VAL A 123 1.67 -15.89 11.46
N ARG A 124 2.98 -15.90 11.25
CA ARG A 124 3.98 -16.47 12.15
C ARG A 124 4.21 -15.55 13.35
N THR A 125 3.40 -15.72 14.40
CA THR A 125 3.48 -14.90 15.63
C THR A 125 4.67 -15.21 16.51
N ASP A 126 5.32 -16.34 16.29
CA ASP A 126 6.55 -16.78 16.98
C ASP A 126 7.82 -16.04 16.54
N ILE A 127 7.76 -15.29 15.42
CA ILE A 127 8.86 -14.45 14.95
C ILE A 127 8.65 -13.02 15.46
N THR A 128 9.67 -12.45 16.08
CA THR A 128 9.60 -11.09 16.64
C THR A 128 9.55 -10.05 15.53
N PHE A 129 8.54 -9.16 15.60
CA PHE A 129 8.43 -8.03 14.67
C PHE A 129 9.57 -7.02 14.86
N ASN A 130 10.25 -6.68 13.76
CA ASN A 130 11.29 -5.65 13.74
C ASN A 130 11.21 -4.83 12.44
N PRO A 131 10.70 -3.58 12.47
CA PRO A 131 10.52 -2.76 11.27
C PRO A 131 11.82 -2.29 10.62
N THR A 132 12.99 -2.51 11.26
CA THR A 132 14.27 -1.98 10.79
C THR A 132 15.11 -2.98 10.00
N ILE A 133 14.70 -4.25 9.98
CA ILE A 133 15.34 -5.33 9.22
C ILE A 133 14.30 -6.13 8.43
N LEU A 134 14.74 -6.95 7.50
CA LEU A 134 13.90 -8.02 6.95
C LEU A 134 13.78 -9.10 8.02
N ASP A 135 12.69 -9.05 8.77
CA ASP A 135 12.53 -9.80 10.02
C ASP A 135 12.10 -11.26 9.81
N GLY A 136 11.69 -11.61 8.59
CA GLY A 136 11.19 -12.94 8.28
C GLY A 136 9.86 -13.28 8.95
N ARG A 137 9.22 -12.32 9.64
CA ARG A 137 7.88 -12.50 10.20
C ARG A 137 6.87 -12.54 9.06
N CYS A 138 6.54 -13.75 8.63
CA CYS A 138 5.81 -14.03 7.40
C CYS A 138 4.44 -14.64 7.65
N THR A 139 3.71 -14.84 6.57
CA THR A 139 2.51 -15.69 6.55
C THR A 139 2.84 -17.03 5.92
N GLU A 140 2.13 -18.09 6.30
CA GLU A 140 2.26 -19.42 5.72
C GLU A 140 0.94 -19.89 5.10
N LYS A 141 1.04 -20.73 4.06
CA LYS A 141 -0.10 -21.40 3.42
C LYS A 141 -1.12 -20.49 2.72
N LEU A 142 -0.78 -19.23 2.48
CA LEU A 142 -1.59 -18.34 1.63
C LEU A 142 -1.13 -18.44 0.18
N LYS A 143 -2.06 -18.17 -0.74
CA LYS A 143 -1.75 -18.06 -2.19
C LYS A 143 -0.69 -16.98 -2.44
N ILE A 144 -0.81 -15.85 -1.75
CA ILE A 144 0.16 -14.76 -1.76
C ILE A 144 0.68 -14.62 -0.33
N GLN A 145 1.89 -15.05 -0.09
CA GLN A 145 2.54 -14.92 1.20
C GLN A 145 2.98 -13.47 1.41
N LYS A 146 3.06 -13.06 2.67
CA LYS A 146 3.76 -11.84 3.09
C LYS A 146 5.07 -12.27 3.72
N SER A 147 6.20 -11.84 3.12
CA SER A 147 7.52 -12.36 3.46
C SER A 147 8.11 -11.76 4.74
N ASN A 148 7.79 -10.51 5.07
CA ASN A 148 8.30 -9.81 6.24
C ASN A 148 7.19 -8.94 6.86
N TRP A 149 7.37 -8.58 8.12
CA TRP A 149 6.52 -7.64 8.87
C TRP A 149 5.04 -8.03 8.90
N ALA A 150 4.75 -9.32 8.87
CA ALA A 150 3.38 -9.82 8.96
C ALA A 150 2.88 -9.73 10.40
N ASN A 151 2.09 -8.72 10.70
CA ASN A 151 1.35 -8.59 11.96
C ASN A 151 -0.10 -8.92 11.74
N THR A 152 -0.74 -9.55 12.74
CA THR A 152 -2.19 -9.74 12.73
C THR A 152 -2.90 -8.39 12.69
N ILE A 153 -4.06 -8.34 12.04
CA ILE A 153 -4.94 -7.16 11.96
C ILE A 153 -6.14 -7.47 12.84
N ASP A 154 -6.02 -7.23 14.15
CA ASP A 154 -6.95 -7.68 15.18
C ASP A 154 -7.15 -6.66 16.32
N GLU A 155 -6.39 -5.58 16.37
CA GLU A 155 -6.52 -4.52 17.37
C GLU A 155 -6.98 -3.20 16.72
N GLY A 156 -8.20 -2.78 17.02
CA GLY A 156 -8.73 -1.47 16.60
C GLY A 156 -8.28 -0.30 17.51
N PRO A 157 -8.46 0.95 17.08
CA PRO A 157 -9.06 1.33 15.81
C PRO A 157 -8.18 0.98 14.61
N PHE A 158 -8.82 0.51 13.55
CA PHE A 158 -8.18 0.25 12.27
C PHE A 158 -8.23 1.50 11.39
N GLU A 159 -7.20 1.70 10.58
CA GLU A 159 -7.17 2.74 9.57
C GLU A 159 -6.97 2.13 8.18
N ALA A 160 -7.67 2.69 7.18
CA ALA A 160 -7.47 2.31 5.80
C ALA A 160 -7.36 3.55 4.90
N TYR A 161 -6.51 3.42 3.87
CA TYR A 161 -6.16 4.51 2.96
C TYR A 161 -6.34 4.04 1.53
N GLN A 162 -7.20 4.75 0.78
CA GLN A 162 -7.45 4.41 -0.62
C GLN A 162 -6.33 4.93 -1.52
N VAL A 163 -5.83 4.07 -2.37
CA VAL A 163 -4.74 4.36 -3.29
C VAL A 163 -5.09 3.95 -4.72
N THR A 164 -4.54 4.69 -5.67
CA THR A 164 -4.52 4.39 -7.10
C THR A 164 -3.08 4.39 -7.60
N CYS A 165 -2.86 4.36 -8.90
CA CYS A 165 -1.54 4.52 -9.52
C CYS A 165 -1.20 5.98 -9.69
N GLY A 166 -0.05 6.41 -9.18
CA GLY A 166 0.56 7.70 -9.49
C GLY A 166 1.96 7.53 -10.06
N ILE A 167 2.43 8.53 -10.80
CA ILE A 167 3.77 8.57 -11.37
C ILE A 167 4.57 9.66 -10.66
N THR A 168 5.67 9.27 -10.00
CA THR A 168 6.54 10.23 -9.31
C THR A 168 7.60 10.82 -10.23
N PHE A 169 8.17 10.03 -11.13
CA PHE A 169 9.06 10.49 -12.19
C PHE A 169 9.23 9.44 -13.28
N THR A 170 9.68 9.89 -14.44
CA THR A 170 9.99 9.05 -15.60
C THR A 170 11.50 8.85 -15.73
N PHE A 171 11.91 7.78 -16.43
CA PHE A 171 13.29 7.52 -16.79
C PHE A 171 13.38 6.97 -18.22
N GLY A 172 14.54 7.16 -18.84
CA GLY A 172 14.72 7.04 -20.28
C GLY A 172 14.38 8.37 -20.95
N GLY A 173 13.96 8.34 -22.19
CA GLY A 173 13.61 9.53 -22.96
C GLY A 173 14.29 9.58 -24.33
N LEU A 174 14.52 10.79 -24.83
CA LEU A 174 15.14 11.01 -26.12
C LEU A 174 16.63 10.58 -26.09
N ARG A 175 17.06 9.98 -27.18
CA ARG A 175 18.48 9.70 -27.37
C ARG A 175 19.18 10.99 -27.73
N ILE A 176 20.22 11.34 -26.99
CA ILE A 176 20.96 12.57 -27.20
C ILE A 176 22.44 12.29 -27.46
N GLN A 177 23.06 13.18 -28.19
CA GLN A 177 24.50 13.22 -28.40
C GLN A 177 25.16 13.80 -27.13
N PRO A 178 26.06 13.04 -26.42
CA PRO A 178 26.52 13.45 -25.08
C PRO A 178 27.24 14.80 -25.02
N ASN A 179 27.98 15.15 -26.08
CA ASN A 179 28.80 16.36 -26.08
C ASN A 179 28.04 17.63 -26.48
N THR A 180 26.93 17.50 -27.20
CA THR A 180 26.20 18.66 -27.76
C THR A 180 24.78 18.77 -27.25
N ALA A 181 24.28 17.73 -26.53
CA ALA A 181 22.90 17.56 -26.08
C ALA A 181 21.85 17.60 -27.24
N GLN A 182 22.28 17.45 -28.48
CA GLN A 182 21.37 17.36 -29.64
C GLN A 182 20.61 16.05 -29.64
N VAL A 183 19.32 16.10 -29.95
CA VAL A 183 18.49 14.90 -30.15
C VAL A 183 18.96 14.17 -31.42
N LEU A 184 19.12 12.84 -31.27
CA LEU A 184 19.56 11.94 -32.34
C LEU A 184 18.37 11.25 -32.98
#